data_c8e9222859dd617431c14702614851b8
#
_entry.id   c8e9222859dd617431c14702614851b8
#
_cell.length_a   1.000
_cell.length_b   1.000
_cell.length_c   1.000
_cell.angle_alpha   90.00
_cell.angle_beta   90.00
_cell.angle_gamma   90.00
#
_symmetry.space_group_name_H-M   'P 1'
#
loop_
_entity.id
_entity.type
_entity.pdbx_description
1 polymer ?
#
loop_
_entity_poly.entity_id
_entity_poly.type
_entity_poly.pdbx_seq_one_letter_code
_entity_poly.pdbx_strand_id
1 'polypeptide(L)'
;RTLALTHTYSGYPGVKEARERFARGDFGKIRKIFVEYTQGWLSTRVELDPASNAGWRTDPSRSGKAGTMGDIGTHALQLAEYISGQRCTSLCADLRTVVEGRLLDDDGAALLRFDGGTTGVLVATQVAAGEENPLTIRIYGEKGGIEWAQMEPNTLYVKWNDRPMEVVRTGNAYMGAAAKANTRTPGGHPEGYIEAFA
;
A
#
# COMPACT_ATOMS: atom_id res chain seq x y z
N ARG A 1 -11.40 -2.78 26.42
CA ARG A 1 -10.75 -3.73 25.53
C ARG A 1 -9.97 -2.94 24.49
N THR A 2 -8.71 -3.33 24.23
CA THR A 2 -7.87 -2.73 23.17
C THR A 2 -8.20 -3.43 21.87
N LEU A 3 -8.44 -2.66 20.79
CA LEU A 3 -8.55 -3.15 19.42
C LEU A 3 -7.30 -2.67 18.66
N ALA A 4 -6.62 -3.58 18.00
CA ALA A 4 -5.52 -3.26 17.11
C ALA A 4 -5.87 -3.75 15.70
N LEU A 5 -5.75 -2.86 14.71
CA LEU A 5 -5.90 -3.18 13.29
C LEU A 5 -4.52 -3.32 12.67
N THR A 6 -4.27 -4.44 12.04
CA THR A 6 -2.95 -4.81 11.52
C THR A 6 -2.71 -4.23 10.13
N HIS A 7 -2.31 -2.96 10.05
CA HIS A 7 -1.82 -2.33 8.82
C HIS A 7 -0.29 -2.52 8.71
N THR A 8 0.12 -3.75 8.44
CA THR A 8 1.51 -4.21 8.45
C THR A 8 2.46 -3.38 7.58
N TYR A 9 2.00 -2.93 6.41
CA TYR A 9 2.88 -2.31 5.41
C TYR A 9 3.52 -1.00 5.87
N SER A 10 2.93 -0.30 6.83
CA SER A 10 3.55 0.86 7.47
C SER A 10 4.72 0.50 8.42
N GLY A 11 4.89 -0.77 8.73
CA GLY A 11 6.00 -1.30 9.55
C GLY A 11 7.34 -1.39 8.82
N TYR A 12 7.33 -1.51 7.49
CA TYR A 12 8.57 -1.64 6.73
C TYR A 12 9.51 -0.45 6.88
N PRO A 13 10.83 -0.66 7.08
CA PRO A 13 11.82 0.41 7.22
C PRO A 13 11.83 1.38 6.03
N GLY A 14 11.69 0.88 4.79
CA GLY A 14 11.61 1.71 3.59
C GLY A 14 10.41 2.67 3.59
N VAL A 15 9.27 2.21 4.12
CA VAL A 15 8.05 3.03 4.27
C VAL A 15 8.23 4.10 5.35
N LYS A 16 8.91 3.77 6.47
CA LYS A 16 9.24 4.75 7.52
C LYS A 16 10.23 5.81 7.02
N GLU A 17 11.21 5.42 6.21
CA GLU A 17 12.13 6.35 5.54
C GLU A 17 11.37 7.31 4.61
N ALA A 18 10.47 6.77 3.79
CA ALA A 18 9.63 7.59 2.91
C ALA A 18 8.81 8.63 3.69
N ARG A 19 8.13 8.20 4.78
CA ARG A 19 7.37 9.10 5.66
C ARG A 19 8.26 10.20 6.26
N GLU A 20 9.43 9.84 6.77
CA GLU A 20 10.35 10.80 7.40
C GLU A 20 10.82 11.86 6.39
N ARG A 21 11.12 11.47 5.14
CA ARG A 21 11.52 12.39 4.07
C ARG A 21 10.41 13.37 3.71
N PHE A 22 9.16 12.92 3.61
CA PHE A 22 8.03 13.83 3.40
C PHE A 22 7.81 14.76 4.60
N ALA A 23 7.90 14.25 5.82
CA ALA A 23 7.76 15.04 7.04
C ALA A 23 8.83 16.14 7.18
N ARG A 24 10.05 15.89 6.70
CA ARG A 24 11.13 16.90 6.64
C ARG A 24 10.92 17.94 5.54
N GLY A 25 10.00 17.70 4.60
CA GLY A 25 9.76 18.58 3.47
C GLY A 25 10.77 18.46 2.31
N ASP A 26 11.51 17.34 2.22
CA ASP A 26 12.53 17.11 1.19
C ASP A 26 11.97 17.33 -0.22
N PHE A 27 10.73 16.95 -0.47
CA PHE A 27 10.07 17.01 -1.78
C PHE A 27 9.17 18.23 -2.00
N GLY A 28 9.09 19.15 -1.02
CA GLY A 28 8.15 20.28 -1.06
C GLY A 28 6.69 19.82 -0.85
N LYS A 29 5.72 20.61 -1.33
CA LYS A 29 4.30 20.28 -1.21
C LYS A 29 3.99 19.03 -2.02
N ILE A 30 3.27 18.08 -1.42
CA ILE A 30 2.83 16.86 -2.12
C ILE A 30 1.74 17.26 -3.13
N ARG A 31 1.84 16.72 -4.35
CA ARG A 31 0.94 17.01 -5.46
C ARG A 31 0.09 15.82 -5.87
N LYS A 32 0.70 14.62 -5.91
CA LYS A 32 0.03 13.43 -6.45
C LYS A 32 0.46 12.16 -5.73
N ILE A 33 -0.52 11.28 -5.48
CA ILE A 33 -0.32 9.94 -4.92
C ILE A 33 -0.92 8.92 -5.89
N PHE A 34 -0.19 7.85 -6.19
CA PHE A 34 -0.68 6.65 -6.83
C PHE A 34 -0.41 5.48 -5.89
N VAL A 35 -1.44 4.72 -5.58
CA VAL A 35 -1.31 3.51 -4.77
C VAL A 35 -2.14 2.40 -5.41
N GLU A 36 -1.52 1.24 -5.55
CA GLU A 36 -2.10 0.09 -6.23
C GLU A 36 -1.85 -1.17 -5.40
N TYR A 37 -2.91 -1.96 -5.18
CA TYR A 37 -2.80 -3.25 -4.54
C TYR A 37 -3.51 -4.29 -5.40
N THR A 38 -2.73 -5.13 -6.07
CA THR A 38 -3.23 -6.09 -7.04
C THR A 38 -2.94 -7.51 -6.58
N GLN A 39 -3.92 -8.39 -6.72
CA GLN A 39 -3.80 -9.81 -6.43
C GLN A 39 -4.57 -10.59 -7.49
N GLY A 40 -4.15 -11.84 -7.77
CA GLY A 40 -4.78 -12.69 -8.77
C GLY A 40 -5.57 -13.87 -8.19
N TRP A 41 -5.55 -14.07 -6.88
CA TRP A 41 -6.06 -15.31 -6.27
C TRP A 41 -7.58 -15.47 -6.35
N LEU A 42 -8.34 -14.39 -6.56
CA LEU A 42 -9.80 -14.41 -6.78
C LEU A 42 -10.18 -14.27 -8.27
N SER A 43 -9.24 -14.42 -9.20
CA SER A 43 -9.52 -14.32 -10.64
C SER A 43 -10.49 -15.41 -11.17
N THR A 44 -10.66 -16.49 -10.43
CA THR A 44 -11.65 -17.53 -10.66
C THR A 44 -12.52 -17.77 -9.43
N ARG A 45 -13.58 -18.55 -9.55
CA ARG A 45 -14.48 -18.87 -8.41
C ARG A 45 -13.87 -19.90 -7.46
N VAL A 46 -12.71 -19.57 -6.88
CA VAL A 46 -11.99 -20.43 -5.91
C VAL A 46 -12.81 -20.71 -4.64
N GLU A 47 -13.80 -19.89 -4.36
CA GLU A 47 -14.73 -20.08 -3.24
C GLU A 47 -15.65 -21.29 -3.40
N LEU A 48 -15.78 -21.85 -4.59
CA LEU A 48 -16.52 -23.07 -4.85
C LEU A 48 -15.71 -24.34 -4.57
N ASP A 49 -14.40 -24.22 -4.42
CA ASP A 49 -13.54 -25.31 -4.01
C ASP A 49 -13.66 -25.53 -2.49
N PRO A 50 -14.14 -26.69 -2.02
CA PRO A 50 -14.24 -26.97 -0.58
C PRO A 50 -12.90 -26.92 0.16
N ALA A 51 -11.78 -27.09 -0.53
CA ALA A 51 -10.44 -26.98 0.04
C ALA A 51 -9.95 -25.53 0.17
N SER A 52 -10.66 -24.59 -0.45
CA SER A 52 -10.30 -23.16 -0.42
C SER A 52 -10.78 -22.49 0.88
N ASN A 53 -9.93 -21.66 1.46
CA ASN A 53 -10.30 -20.77 2.57
C ASN A 53 -10.99 -19.47 2.09
N ALA A 54 -11.34 -19.36 0.80
CA ALA A 54 -11.93 -18.15 0.22
C ALA A 54 -13.40 -17.94 0.60
N GLY A 55 -14.13 -18.99 0.93
CA GLY A 55 -15.59 -18.97 1.09
C GLY A 55 -16.12 -17.93 2.08
N TRP A 56 -15.41 -17.65 3.18
CA TRP A 56 -15.85 -16.64 4.12
C TRP A 56 -15.63 -15.19 3.61
N ARG A 57 -14.61 -14.97 2.78
CA ARG A 57 -14.28 -13.64 2.22
C ARG A 57 -15.25 -13.19 1.15
N THR A 58 -15.84 -14.14 0.43
CA THR A 58 -16.78 -13.88 -0.66
C THR A 58 -18.23 -13.90 -0.22
N ASP A 59 -18.50 -14.25 1.05
CA ASP A 59 -19.83 -14.29 1.66
C ASP A 59 -20.10 -13.00 2.46
N PRO A 60 -21.03 -12.14 2.00
CA PRO A 60 -21.33 -10.87 2.68
C PRO A 60 -21.92 -11.04 4.07
N SER A 61 -22.49 -12.21 4.40
CA SER A 61 -22.98 -12.50 5.75
C SER A 61 -21.86 -12.71 6.77
N ARG A 62 -20.64 -13.03 6.30
CA ARG A 62 -19.47 -13.35 7.11
C ARG A 62 -18.40 -12.25 7.04
N SER A 63 -18.12 -11.72 5.85
CA SER A 63 -17.10 -10.70 5.63
C SER A 63 -17.62 -9.26 5.68
N GLY A 64 -18.95 -9.07 5.67
CA GLY A 64 -19.56 -7.74 5.62
C GLY A 64 -19.84 -7.26 4.21
N LYS A 65 -19.93 -5.95 4.02
CA LYS A 65 -20.46 -5.35 2.78
C LYS A 65 -19.37 -5.05 1.72
N ALA A 66 -18.10 -5.19 2.05
CA ALA A 66 -17.01 -4.90 1.16
C ALA A 66 -16.16 -6.16 0.94
N GLY A 67 -15.80 -6.41 -0.31
CA GLY A 67 -14.88 -7.44 -0.73
C GLY A 67 -13.45 -6.92 -0.79
N THR A 68 -12.93 -6.79 -2.00
CA THR A 68 -11.54 -6.36 -2.27
C THR A 68 -11.20 -5.00 -1.68
N MET A 69 -12.12 -4.02 -1.76
CA MET A 69 -11.87 -2.70 -1.15
C MET A 69 -11.75 -2.76 0.37
N GLY A 70 -12.55 -3.60 1.03
CA GLY A 70 -12.45 -3.82 2.47
C GLY A 70 -11.21 -4.60 2.88
N ASP A 71 -10.82 -5.60 2.10
CA ASP A 71 -9.68 -6.46 2.38
C ASP A 71 -8.34 -5.74 2.10
N ILE A 72 -8.10 -5.33 0.86
CA ILE A 72 -6.81 -4.77 0.45
C ILE A 72 -6.82 -3.26 0.15
N GLY A 73 -7.95 -2.68 -0.25
CA GLY A 73 -8.07 -1.24 -0.47
C GLY A 73 -7.80 -0.41 0.79
N THR A 74 -8.19 -0.93 1.96
CA THR A 74 -7.91 -0.29 3.26
C THR A 74 -6.42 -0.20 3.56
N HIS A 75 -5.63 -1.21 3.20
CA HIS A 75 -4.17 -1.19 3.31
C HIS A 75 -3.55 -0.14 2.38
N ALA A 76 -4.03 -0.06 1.14
CA ALA A 76 -3.55 0.91 0.17
C ALA A 76 -3.82 2.36 0.64
N LEU A 77 -5.03 2.64 1.13
CA LEU A 77 -5.39 3.95 1.66
C LEU A 77 -4.56 4.30 2.89
N GLN A 78 -4.44 3.38 3.84
CA GLN A 78 -3.65 3.59 5.06
C GLN A 78 -2.19 3.89 4.73
N LEU A 79 -1.59 3.19 3.76
CA LEU A 79 -0.22 3.44 3.35
C LEU A 79 -0.05 4.83 2.74
N ALA A 80 -0.99 5.27 1.91
CA ALA A 80 -1.00 6.61 1.33
C ALA A 80 -1.09 7.71 2.39
N GLU A 81 -2.02 7.58 3.35
CA GLU A 81 -2.16 8.51 4.48
C GLU A 81 -0.92 8.48 5.39
N TYR A 82 -0.40 7.28 5.67
CA TYR A 82 0.75 7.13 6.56
C TYR A 82 2.00 7.82 6.01
N ILE A 83 2.36 7.61 4.76
CA ILE A 83 3.57 8.20 4.17
C ILE A 83 3.39 9.70 3.96
N SER A 84 2.25 10.12 3.42
CA SER A 84 2.00 11.54 3.13
C SER A 84 1.78 12.41 4.37
N GLY A 85 1.35 11.79 5.49
CA GLY A 85 0.91 12.52 6.67
C GLY A 85 -0.41 13.27 6.48
N GLN A 86 -1.12 13.05 5.37
CA GLN A 86 -2.40 13.69 5.02
C GLN A 86 -3.56 12.72 5.18
N ARG A 87 -4.76 13.25 5.41
CA ARG A 87 -6.00 12.48 5.52
C ARG A 87 -6.82 12.59 4.24
N CYS A 88 -7.34 11.47 3.78
CA CYS A 88 -8.33 11.46 2.70
C CYS A 88 -9.64 12.08 3.21
N THR A 89 -10.08 13.14 2.54
CA THR A 89 -11.29 13.91 2.92
C THR A 89 -12.48 13.61 2.04
N SER A 90 -12.24 13.20 0.81
CA SER A 90 -13.30 12.79 -0.12
C SER A 90 -12.74 11.86 -1.20
N LEU A 91 -13.63 11.05 -1.74
CA LEU A 91 -13.31 10.14 -2.83
C LEU A 91 -14.49 9.98 -3.80
N CYS A 92 -14.15 9.54 -5.01
CA CYS A 92 -15.09 9.04 -6.00
C CYS A 92 -14.60 7.66 -6.44
N ALA A 93 -15.43 6.63 -6.29
CA ALA A 93 -15.02 5.26 -6.57
C ALA A 93 -15.93 4.59 -7.59
N ASP A 94 -15.34 3.68 -8.38
CA ASP A 94 -16.01 2.67 -9.17
C ASP A 94 -15.67 1.31 -8.57
N LEU A 95 -16.68 0.58 -8.09
CA LEU A 95 -16.53 -0.76 -7.52
C LEU A 95 -17.23 -1.76 -8.42
N ARG A 96 -16.58 -2.86 -8.70
CA ARG A 96 -17.06 -3.87 -9.63
C ARG A 96 -17.05 -5.26 -9.00
N THR A 97 -18.00 -6.08 -9.43
CA THR A 97 -17.97 -7.53 -9.30
C THR A 97 -17.73 -8.09 -10.70
N VAL A 98 -16.48 -8.48 -10.96
CA VAL A 98 -16.02 -8.92 -12.29
C VAL A 98 -16.29 -10.42 -12.48
N VAL A 99 -16.03 -11.22 -11.46
CA VAL A 99 -16.26 -12.67 -11.52
C VAL A 99 -17.74 -12.98 -11.33
N GLU A 100 -18.33 -13.57 -12.36
CA GLU A 100 -19.76 -13.88 -12.39
C GLU A 100 -20.22 -14.70 -11.16
N GLY A 101 -21.34 -14.30 -10.56
CA GLY A 101 -21.95 -14.96 -9.41
C GLY A 101 -21.34 -14.62 -8.05
N ARG A 102 -20.36 -13.73 -7.96
CA ARG A 102 -19.94 -13.10 -6.69
C ARG A 102 -20.96 -12.08 -6.23
N LEU A 103 -20.95 -11.81 -4.92
CA LEU A 103 -21.88 -10.87 -4.28
C LEU A 103 -21.18 -9.60 -3.77
N LEU A 104 -19.86 -9.63 -3.65
CA LEU A 104 -19.02 -8.51 -3.20
C LEU A 104 -18.12 -8.03 -4.33
N ASP A 105 -17.58 -6.82 -4.16
CA ASP A 105 -16.59 -6.26 -5.06
C ASP A 105 -15.31 -7.14 -5.07
N ASP A 106 -14.80 -7.41 -6.26
CA ASP A 106 -13.51 -8.09 -6.48
C ASP A 106 -12.54 -7.21 -7.28
N ASP A 107 -13.00 -6.02 -7.67
CA ASP A 107 -12.25 -4.97 -8.35
C ASP A 107 -12.75 -3.59 -7.93
N GLY A 108 -11.85 -2.61 -7.86
CA GLY A 108 -12.23 -1.24 -7.58
C GLY A 108 -11.13 -0.21 -7.78
N ALA A 109 -11.55 0.99 -8.16
CA ALA A 109 -10.68 2.15 -8.29
C ALA A 109 -11.31 3.38 -7.64
N ALA A 110 -10.48 4.27 -7.09
CA ALA A 110 -10.93 5.51 -6.48
C ALA A 110 -10.03 6.70 -6.82
N LEU A 111 -10.65 7.83 -7.09
CA LEU A 111 -10.02 9.14 -7.13
C LEU A 111 -10.11 9.76 -5.72
N LEU A 112 -8.97 10.15 -5.16
CA LEU A 112 -8.86 10.61 -3.78
C LEU A 112 -8.55 12.12 -3.71
N ARG A 113 -9.05 12.76 -2.64
CA ARG A 113 -8.70 14.13 -2.25
C ARG A 113 -8.23 14.11 -0.80
N PHE A 114 -7.10 14.76 -0.54
CA PHE A 114 -6.50 14.84 0.79
C PHE A 114 -6.58 16.27 1.34
N ASP A 115 -6.57 16.41 2.67
CA ASP A 115 -6.67 17.69 3.39
C ASP A 115 -5.54 18.68 3.04
N GLY A 116 -4.36 18.20 2.66
CA GLY A 116 -3.25 19.01 2.14
C GLY A 116 -3.44 19.54 0.70
N GLY A 117 -4.57 19.26 0.06
CA GLY A 117 -4.86 19.62 -1.33
C GLY A 117 -4.24 18.65 -2.36
N THR A 118 -3.63 17.57 -1.91
CA THR A 118 -3.10 16.50 -2.75
C THR A 118 -4.24 15.72 -3.40
N THR A 119 -4.01 15.25 -4.63
CA THR A 119 -4.92 14.33 -5.31
C THR A 119 -4.30 12.94 -5.40
N GLY A 120 -5.12 11.89 -5.35
CA GLY A 120 -4.64 10.52 -5.44
C GLY A 120 -5.47 9.65 -6.37
N VAL A 121 -4.88 8.51 -6.73
CA VAL A 121 -5.56 7.38 -7.36
C VAL A 121 -5.24 6.14 -6.56
N LEU A 122 -6.27 5.39 -6.20
CA LEU A 122 -6.16 4.10 -5.55
C LEU A 122 -6.78 3.04 -6.46
N VAL A 123 -6.07 1.96 -6.67
CA VAL A 123 -6.60 0.75 -7.31
C VAL A 123 -6.44 -0.42 -6.34
N ALA A 124 -7.48 -1.21 -6.19
CA ALA A 124 -7.44 -2.47 -5.45
C ALA A 124 -8.22 -3.53 -6.23
N THR A 125 -7.56 -4.62 -6.58
CA THR A 125 -8.17 -5.71 -7.36
C THR A 125 -7.64 -7.05 -6.90
N GLN A 126 -8.51 -8.06 -6.86
CA GLN A 126 -8.14 -9.44 -6.58
C GLN A 126 -8.37 -10.37 -7.77
N VAL A 127 -8.65 -9.78 -8.93
CA VAL A 127 -8.87 -10.50 -10.19
C VAL A 127 -7.75 -10.31 -11.23
N ALA A 128 -6.63 -9.73 -10.83
CA ALA A 128 -5.45 -9.53 -11.67
C ALA A 128 -4.68 -10.87 -11.83
N ALA A 129 -5.14 -11.71 -12.73
CA ALA A 129 -4.60 -13.07 -12.92
C ALA A 129 -3.08 -13.05 -13.15
N GLY A 130 -2.34 -13.84 -12.36
CA GLY A 130 -0.88 -13.91 -12.39
C GLY A 130 -0.16 -13.01 -11.39
N GLU A 131 -0.86 -12.05 -10.79
CA GLU A 131 -0.29 -11.23 -9.71
C GLU A 131 -0.34 -11.98 -8.36
N GLU A 132 0.76 -11.90 -7.62
CA GLU A 132 0.86 -12.52 -6.29
C GLU A 132 0.26 -11.58 -5.22
N ASN A 133 1.03 -10.57 -4.80
CA ASN A 133 0.63 -9.66 -3.71
C ASN A 133 1.29 -8.26 -3.81
N PRO A 134 1.46 -7.64 -4.98
CA PRO A 134 2.13 -6.37 -5.10
C PRO A 134 1.26 -5.21 -4.58
N LEU A 135 1.68 -4.63 -3.46
CA LEU A 135 1.25 -3.30 -3.03
C LEU A 135 2.35 -2.31 -3.43
N THR A 136 2.02 -1.35 -4.27
CA THR A 136 2.95 -0.33 -4.75
C THR A 136 2.44 1.06 -4.44
N ILE A 137 3.35 1.99 -4.16
CA ILE A 137 3.01 3.39 -3.94
C ILE A 137 4.04 4.32 -4.57
N ARG A 138 3.54 5.38 -5.21
CA ARG A 138 4.32 6.49 -5.75
C ARG A 138 3.74 7.80 -5.24
N ILE A 139 4.57 8.64 -4.63
CA ILE A 139 4.16 9.94 -4.12
C ILE A 139 5.09 11.00 -4.73
N TYR A 140 4.49 12.04 -5.30
CA TYR A 140 5.20 13.11 -5.96
C TYR A 140 4.92 14.45 -5.30
N GLY A 141 6.00 15.14 -4.95
CA GLY A 141 5.99 16.54 -4.51
C GLY A 141 6.44 17.50 -5.60
N GLU A 142 6.78 18.70 -5.20
CA GLU A 142 7.24 19.78 -6.12
C GLU A 142 8.65 19.55 -6.65
N LYS A 143 9.55 18.97 -5.84
CA LYS A 143 10.97 18.82 -6.10
C LYS A 143 11.38 17.41 -6.48
N GLY A 144 10.53 16.44 -6.19
CA GLY A 144 10.82 15.04 -6.41
C GLY A 144 9.71 14.13 -5.81
N GLY A 145 10.03 12.87 -5.67
CA GLY A 145 9.07 11.90 -5.12
C GLY A 145 9.72 10.57 -4.77
N ILE A 146 8.89 9.64 -4.39
CA ILE A 146 9.31 8.28 -4.04
C ILE A 146 8.51 7.22 -4.81
N GLU A 147 9.12 6.03 -4.88
CA GLU A 147 8.44 4.80 -5.27
C GLU A 147 8.88 3.66 -4.33
N TRP A 148 7.90 2.92 -3.85
CA TRP A 148 8.12 1.74 -3.02
C TRP A 148 7.18 0.62 -3.44
N ALA A 149 7.67 -0.62 -3.41
CA ALA A 149 6.91 -1.82 -3.74
C ALA A 149 7.10 -2.89 -2.66
N GLN A 150 6.02 -3.51 -2.21
CA GLN A 150 6.03 -4.54 -1.18
C GLN A 150 6.78 -5.80 -1.62
N MET A 151 6.79 -6.12 -2.92
CA MET A 151 7.52 -7.28 -3.45
C MET A 151 9.05 -7.06 -3.45
N GLU A 152 9.53 -5.82 -3.29
CA GLU A 152 10.94 -5.46 -3.10
C GLU A 152 11.07 -4.48 -1.91
N PRO A 153 10.66 -4.89 -0.68
CA PRO A 153 10.37 -3.97 0.42
C PRO A 153 11.62 -3.27 0.97
N ASN A 154 12.79 -3.84 0.68
CA ASN A 154 14.09 -3.34 1.17
C ASN A 154 14.70 -2.26 0.27
N THR A 155 13.99 -1.84 -0.77
CA THR A 155 14.40 -0.79 -1.72
C THR A 155 13.37 0.34 -1.75
N LEU A 156 13.84 1.57 -1.57
CA LEU A 156 13.08 2.79 -1.79
C LEU A 156 13.76 3.58 -2.92
N TYR A 157 13.04 3.86 -3.98
CA TYR A 157 13.51 4.76 -5.03
C TYR A 157 13.12 6.20 -4.69
N VAL A 158 14.12 7.11 -4.70
CA VAL A 158 13.92 8.53 -4.49
C VAL A 158 14.26 9.26 -5.79
N LYS A 159 13.27 9.94 -6.34
CA LYS A 159 13.34 10.58 -7.65
C LYS A 159 13.40 12.11 -7.48
N TRP A 160 14.27 12.76 -8.22
CA TRP A 160 14.50 14.20 -8.16
C TRP A 160 14.34 14.86 -9.53
N ASN A 161 13.95 16.14 -9.53
CA ASN A 161 13.88 16.90 -10.79
C ASN A 161 15.24 17.37 -11.28
N ASP A 162 16.19 17.56 -10.38
CA ASP A 162 17.48 18.29 -10.61
C ASP A 162 18.72 17.41 -10.47
N ARG A 163 18.56 16.13 -10.13
CA ARG A 163 19.66 15.19 -9.91
C ARG A 163 19.23 13.74 -10.16
N PRO A 164 20.20 12.81 -10.29
CA PRO A 164 19.92 11.40 -10.50
C PRO A 164 19.03 10.79 -9.41
N MET A 165 18.31 9.76 -9.77
CA MET A 165 17.53 8.93 -8.83
C MET A 165 18.45 8.25 -7.83
N GLU A 166 18.05 8.27 -6.55
CA GLU A 166 18.71 7.53 -5.47
C GLU A 166 18.02 6.17 -5.30
N VAL A 167 18.82 5.14 -5.07
CA VAL A 167 18.36 3.82 -4.61
C VAL A 167 18.72 3.69 -3.14
N VAL A 168 17.73 3.82 -2.26
CA VAL A 168 17.90 3.74 -0.81
C VAL A 168 17.62 2.32 -0.36
N ARG A 169 18.61 1.67 0.25
CA ARG A 169 18.51 0.29 0.75
C ARG A 169 18.41 0.28 2.27
N THR A 170 17.51 -0.55 2.81
CA THR A 170 17.31 -0.69 4.25
C THR A 170 18.56 -1.26 4.95
N GLY A 171 18.67 -1.03 6.25
CA GLY A 171 19.77 -1.52 7.06
C GLY A 171 21.06 -0.71 6.98
N ASN A 172 21.09 0.43 6.29
CA ASN A 172 22.27 1.25 6.09
C ASN A 172 22.29 2.49 6.98
N ALA A 173 23.49 2.99 7.28
CA ALA A 173 23.72 4.11 8.19
C ALA A 173 23.15 5.46 7.71
N TYR A 174 22.91 5.63 6.42
CA TYR A 174 22.34 6.85 5.84
C TYR A 174 20.82 7.00 6.01
N MET A 175 20.14 5.96 6.46
CA MET A 175 18.69 6.00 6.71
C MET A 175 18.33 6.89 7.90
N GLY A 176 17.11 7.40 7.90
CA GLY A 176 16.55 8.19 8.97
C GLY A 176 16.34 7.42 10.28
N ALA A 177 16.07 8.13 11.36
CA ALA A 177 15.98 7.55 12.70
C ALA A 177 14.84 6.54 12.83
N ALA A 178 13.67 6.83 12.25
CA ALA A 178 12.51 5.94 12.31
C ALA A 178 12.75 4.62 11.55
N ALA A 179 13.40 4.69 10.40
CA ALA A 179 13.77 3.49 9.64
C ALA A 179 14.78 2.63 10.39
N LYS A 180 15.84 3.23 10.95
CA LYS A 180 16.86 2.53 11.76
C LYS A 180 16.26 1.83 12.98
N ALA A 181 15.37 2.49 13.69
CA ALA A 181 14.73 1.92 14.89
C ALA A 181 13.84 0.69 14.57
N ASN A 182 13.43 0.56 13.31
CA ASN A 182 12.60 -0.55 12.84
C ASN A 182 13.35 -1.54 11.94
N THR A 183 14.66 -1.39 11.79
CA THR A 183 15.54 -2.32 11.06
C THR A 183 16.22 -3.25 12.05
N ARG A 184 16.09 -4.56 11.84
CA ARG A 184 16.61 -5.60 12.74
C ARG A 184 17.84 -6.30 12.17
N THR A 185 18.01 -6.22 10.83
CA THR A 185 19.11 -6.87 10.12
C THR A 185 20.10 -5.85 9.57
N PRO A 186 21.39 -6.19 9.47
CA PRO A 186 22.39 -5.33 8.81
C PRO A 186 22.07 -5.13 7.33
N GLY A 187 22.59 -4.06 6.74
CA GLY A 187 22.48 -3.80 5.30
C GLY A 187 22.88 -5.01 4.45
N GLY A 188 22.11 -5.27 3.39
CA GLY A 188 22.30 -6.43 2.52
C GLY A 188 21.56 -7.70 2.98
N HIS A 189 20.95 -7.70 4.16
CA HIS A 189 20.08 -8.77 4.63
C HIS A 189 18.62 -8.32 4.51
N PRO A 190 17.76 -9.06 3.80
CA PRO A 190 16.36 -8.65 3.61
C PRO A 190 15.58 -8.78 4.92
N GLU A 191 14.77 -7.77 5.20
CA GLU A 191 13.66 -7.86 6.15
C GLU A 191 12.35 -8.05 5.37
N GLY A 192 11.39 -8.75 5.97
CA GLY A 192 10.18 -9.15 5.30
C GLY A 192 8.90 -8.80 6.05
N TYR A 193 7.85 -9.50 5.66
CA TYR A 193 6.49 -9.27 6.12
C TYR A 193 6.32 -9.52 7.63
N ILE A 194 6.98 -10.53 8.17
CA ILE A 194 6.87 -10.88 9.59
C ILE A 194 7.49 -9.78 10.46
N GLU A 195 8.65 -9.27 10.09
CA GLU A 195 9.33 -8.19 10.81
C GLU A 195 8.53 -6.89 10.79
N ALA A 196 7.76 -6.65 9.74
CA ALA A 196 6.91 -5.46 9.65
C ALA A 196 5.71 -5.48 10.62
N PHE A 197 5.34 -6.65 11.16
CA PHE A 197 4.32 -6.77 12.22
C PHE A 197 4.85 -6.40 13.61
N ALA A 198 6.12 -6.56 13.86
CA ALA A 198 6.73 -6.35 15.16
C ALA A 198 7.15 -4.89 15.36
#